data_acc8d6761443564281a3efdd9f10b7e0
#
_entry.id   acc8d6761443564281a3efdd9f10b7e0
#
_cell.length_a   1.000
_cell.length_b   1.000
_cell.length_c   1.000
_cell.angle_alpha   90.00
_cell.angle_beta   90.00
_cell.angle_gamma   90.00
#
_symmetry.space_group_name_H-M   'P 1'
#
loop_
_entity.id
_entity.type
_entity.pdbx_description
1 polymer ?
#
loop_
_entity_poly.entity_id
_entity_poly.type
_entity_poly.pdbx_seq_one_letter_code
_entity_poly.pdbx_strand_id
1 'polypeptide(L)'
;MKRVYNFSAGPAVLPEEVLREAADEMLDYKGCGMSVMEMSHRSKAFAEIIETAEQDLRDLMGIPDNYKVLFLQGGASQQFAMIPMNLMKNKVADYIVTGQWAKKAAAEASKYGKVNKIASSEDKTFSYIPDCSDLPVDEDADYVYICENNTIYGTKFKELPNTKGKTLVADVSSCFLSELVDVTKYGLIYGGVQKNIGPAGVVIAIIREDLITEDVLPGTPTMLTYKTHADAGSLYNTPPAYGIYICGKVFKWLKKMGGLEVMKERNEKKAKLLYDYLDQSKLFKGTVEKKDRSLMNVPFVTGSDELDAKFVKEAKEAGLENLKGHRTVGGMRASIYNAMPYEGVEALVAFMKKFEEENL
;
A
#
# COMPACT_ATOMS: atom_id res chain seq x y z
N MET A 1 -3.47 16.05 24.90
CA MET A 1 -2.27 16.25 24.06
C MET A 1 -2.72 16.44 22.61
N LYS A 2 -2.27 17.48 21.93
CA LYS A 2 -2.57 17.69 20.50
C LYS A 2 -1.63 16.80 19.68
N ARG A 3 -2.17 15.91 18.85
CA ARG A 3 -1.37 15.09 17.93
C ARG A 3 -0.84 15.94 16.77
N VAL A 4 0.35 15.60 16.28
CA VAL A 4 0.90 16.17 15.04
C VAL A 4 0.20 15.58 13.81
N TYR A 5 0.27 16.26 12.68
CA TYR A 5 -0.12 15.70 11.39
C TYR A 5 1.07 14.96 10.78
N ASN A 6 0.98 13.63 10.74
CA ASN A 6 2.05 12.76 10.27
C ASN A 6 1.86 12.41 8.78
N PHE A 7 2.72 12.95 7.92
CA PHE A 7 2.74 12.72 6.48
C PHE A 7 3.70 11.60 6.04
N SER A 8 4.13 10.75 6.97
CA SER A 8 5.03 9.64 6.66
C SER A 8 4.45 8.70 5.60
N ALA A 9 5.32 8.23 4.71
CA ALA A 9 4.96 7.27 3.68
C ALA A 9 4.77 5.83 4.19
N GLY A 10 5.30 5.53 5.36
CA GLY A 10 5.17 4.23 6.01
C GLY A 10 6.36 3.86 6.89
N PRO A 11 6.12 3.40 8.14
CA PRO A 11 4.82 3.35 8.81
C PRO A 11 4.12 4.70 8.84
N ALA A 12 2.81 4.71 8.63
CA ALA A 12 2.03 5.92 8.42
C ALA A 12 1.01 6.17 9.54
N VAL A 13 0.29 7.28 9.42
CA VAL A 13 -0.79 7.65 10.33
C VAL A 13 -1.86 6.56 10.41
N LEU A 14 -2.34 6.29 11.63
CA LEU A 14 -3.49 5.42 11.91
C LEU A 14 -4.67 6.26 12.38
N PRO A 15 -5.92 5.78 12.19
CA PRO A 15 -7.09 6.44 12.72
C PRO A 15 -6.98 6.58 14.24
N GLU A 16 -7.19 7.79 14.77
CA GLU A 16 -7.09 8.03 16.22
C GLU A 16 -8.10 7.20 17.01
N GLU A 17 -9.30 7.01 16.49
CA GLU A 17 -10.33 6.15 17.08
C GLU A 17 -9.81 4.71 17.29
N VAL A 18 -9.14 4.16 16.28
CA VAL A 18 -8.53 2.82 16.36
C VAL A 18 -7.45 2.75 17.44
N LEU A 19 -6.60 3.78 17.53
CA LEU A 19 -5.55 3.83 18.55
C LEU A 19 -6.13 3.95 19.97
N ARG A 20 -7.21 4.71 20.16
CA ARG A 20 -7.90 4.85 21.43
C ARG A 20 -8.55 3.52 21.87
N GLU A 21 -9.29 2.87 20.97
CA GLU A 21 -9.85 1.55 21.25
C GLU A 21 -8.77 0.52 21.62
N ALA A 22 -7.66 0.51 20.88
CA ALA A 22 -6.53 -0.38 21.17
C ALA A 22 -5.88 -0.08 22.53
N ALA A 23 -5.81 1.19 22.92
CA ALA A 23 -5.30 1.58 24.25
C ALA A 23 -6.23 1.16 25.36
N ASP A 24 -7.54 1.27 25.19
CA ASP A 24 -8.56 0.84 26.16
C ASP A 24 -8.56 -0.67 26.36
N GLU A 25 -8.29 -1.45 25.31
CA GLU A 25 -8.21 -2.91 25.33
C GLU A 25 -6.80 -3.45 25.60
N MET A 26 -5.81 -2.58 25.86
CA MET A 26 -4.39 -2.98 25.97
C MET A 26 -4.14 -4.01 27.06
N LEU A 27 -4.76 -3.88 28.21
CA LEU A 27 -4.60 -4.80 29.34
C LEU A 27 -5.66 -5.89 29.38
N ASP A 28 -6.83 -5.63 28.82
CA ASP A 28 -7.99 -6.53 28.92
C ASP A 28 -8.85 -6.48 27.65
N TYR A 29 -8.58 -7.40 26.73
CA TYR A 29 -9.38 -7.52 25.51
C TYR A 29 -10.76 -8.10 25.83
N LYS A 30 -11.80 -7.28 25.73
CA LYS A 30 -13.22 -7.66 25.92
C LYS A 30 -13.49 -8.47 27.21
N GLY A 31 -12.81 -8.16 28.31
CA GLY A 31 -13.02 -8.81 29.60
C GLY A 31 -12.37 -10.20 29.72
N CYS A 32 -11.45 -10.58 28.83
CA CYS A 32 -10.76 -11.87 28.95
C CYS A 32 -9.58 -11.86 29.93
N GLY A 33 -9.25 -10.69 30.51
CA GLY A 33 -8.21 -10.54 31.52
C GLY A 33 -6.78 -10.56 30.97
N MET A 34 -6.60 -10.41 29.64
CA MET A 34 -5.28 -10.37 29.02
C MET A 34 -5.25 -9.48 27.78
N SER A 35 -4.05 -9.01 27.43
CA SER A 35 -3.77 -8.29 26.19
C SER A 35 -3.83 -9.23 24.99
N VAL A 36 -4.20 -8.69 23.82
CA VAL A 36 -4.04 -9.41 22.55
C VAL A 36 -2.58 -9.81 22.30
N MET A 37 -1.60 -9.02 22.79
CA MET A 37 -0.17 -9.32 22.64
C MET A 37 0.29 -10.59 23.36
N GLU A 38 -0.37 -11.00 24.43
CA GLU A 38 -0.04 -12.19 25.22
C GLU A 38 -0.98 -13.38 24.97
N MET A 39 -1.97 -13.18 24.10
CA MET A 39 -2.99 -14.16 23.77
C MET A 39 -2.44 -15.26 22.86
N SER A 40 -2.73 -16.51 23.17
CA SER A 40 -2.42 -17.61 22.25
C SER A 40 -3.17 -17.43 20.92
N HIS A 41 -2.44 -17.51 19.80
CA HIS A 41 -3.05 -17.50 18.46
C HIS A 41 -3.96 -18.70 18.16
N ARG A 42 -3.93 -19.73 19.02
CA ARG A 42 -4.82 -20.90 18.96
C ARG A 42 -6.02 -20.79 19.91
N SER A 43 -6.14 -19.67 20.61
CA SER A 43 -7.29 -19.41 21.46
C SER A 43 -8.54 -19.09 20.65
N LYS A 44 -9.72 -19.36 21.23
CA LYS A 44 -11.00 -18.99 20.64
C LYS A 44 -11.12 -17.46 20.44
N ALA A 45 -10.58 -16.68 21.37
CA ALA A 45 -10.59 -15.21 21.27
C ALA A 45 -9.79 -14.71 20.07
N PHE A 46 -8.62 -15.30 19.78
CA PHE A 46 -7.84 -14.92 18.61
C PHE A 46 -8.46 -15.41 17.29
N ALA A 47 -9.08 -16.61 17.30
CA ALA A 47 -9.84 -17.08 16.14
C ALA A 47 -10.91 -16.05 15.74
N GLU A 48 -11.68 -15.52 16.70
CA GLU A 48 -12.65 -14.45 16.44
C GLU A 48 -12.00 -13.19 15.85
N ILE A 49 -10.81 -12.80 16.33
CA ILE A 49 -10.10 -11.62 15.83
C ILE A 49 -9.74 -11.79 14.36
N ILE A 50 -9.07 -12.87 13.98
CA ILE A 50 -8.59 -13.07 12.60
C ILE A 50 -9.75 -13.36 11.63
N GLU A 51 -10.72 -14.15 12.01
CA GLU A 51 -11.91 -14.45 11.20
C GLU A 51 -12.75 -13.20 10.95
N THR A 52 -12.93 -12.35 11.96
CA THR A 52 -13.64 -11.08 11.80
C THR A 52 -12.85 -10.12 10.91
N ALA A 53 -11.52 -10.04 11.07
CA ALA A 53 -10.69 -9.20 10.22
C ALA A 53 -10.75 -9.65 8.75
N GLU A 54 -10.71 -10.96 8.49
CA GLU A 54 -10.87 -11.49 7.13
C GLU A 54 -12.26 -11.17 6.57
N GLN A 55 -13.34 -11.39 7.35
CA GLN A 55 -14.69 -11.12 6.89
C GLN A 55 -14.89 -9.63 6.59
N ASP A 56 -14.44 -8.74 7.46
CA ASP A 56 -14.55 -7.29 7.24
C ASP A 56 -13.78 -6.84 5.98
N LEU A 57 -12.63 -7.45 5.71
CA LEU A 57 -11.87 -7.18 4.48
C LEU A 57 -12.63 -7.68 3.23
N ARG A 58 -13.20 -8.89 3.31
CA ARG A 58 -14.02 -9.45 2.24
C ARG A 58 -15.23 -8.56 1.93
N ASP A 59 -15.92 -8.10 2.96
CA ASP A 59 -17.08 -7.20 2.82
C ASP A 59 -16.70 -5.87 2.19
N LEU A 60 -15.58 -5.26 2.62
CA LEU A 60 -15.11 -3.98 2.10
C LEU A 60 -14.72 -4.02 0.62
N MET A 61 -14.09 -5.09 0.18
CA MET A 61 -13.57 -5.23 -1.18
C MET A 61 -14.48 -6.03 -2.11
N GLY A 62 -15.53 -6.69 -1.59
CA GLY A 62 -16.33 -7.62 -2.38
C GLY A 62 -15.51 -8.84 -2.85
N ILE A 63 -14.67 -9.41 -1.97
CA ILE A 63 -13.78 -10.54 -2.34
C ILE A 63 -14.61 -11.80 -2.56
N PRO A 64 -14.56 -12.42 -3.75
CA PRO A 64 -15.28 -13.66 -4.04
C PRO A 64 -14.75 -14.87 -3.23
N ASP A 65 -15.59 -15.88 -3.06
CA ASP A 65 -15.26 -17.09 -2.28
C ASP A 65 -14.07 -17.88 -2.85
N ASN A 66 -13.84 -17.78 -4.18
CA ASN A 66 -12.71 -18.41 -4.85
C ASN A 66 -11.37 -17.65 -4.70
N TYR A 67 -11.29 -16.74 -3.75
CA TYR A 67 -10.04 -16.10 -3.33
C TYR A 67 -9.74 -16.41 -1.87
N LYS A 68 -8.47 -16.68 -1.56
CA LYS A 68 -7.98 -16.80 -0.19
C LYS A 68 -7.41 -15.46 0.27
N VAL A 69 -7.69 -15.11 1.52
CA VAL A 69 -7.09 -13.97 2.20
C VAL A 69 -6.05 -14.51 3.17
N LEU A 70 -4.79 -14.10 3.00
CA LEU A 70 -3.68 -14.55 3.83
C LEU A 70 -3.10 -13.38 4.61
N PHE A 71 -2.90 -13.57 5.91
CA PHE A 71 -2.16 -12.68 6.80
C PHE A 71 -0.75 -13.23 6.95
N LEU A 72 0.23 -12.53 6.39
CA LEU A 72 1.61 -12.98 6.27
C LEU A 72 2.56 -12.02 7.01
N GLN A 73 3.81 -12.46 7.15
CA GLN A 73 4.93 -11.68 7.68
C GLN A 73 5.94 -11.35 6.56
N GLY A 74 7.07 -10.75 6.90
CA GLY A 74 8.20 -10.53 6.00
C GLY A 74 8.13 -9.23 5.18
N GLY A 75 7.08 -8.43 5.34
CA GLY A 75 6.85 -7.22 4.56
C GLY A 75 6.56 -7.50 3.08
N ALA A 76 6.17 -6.47 2.34
CA ALA A 76 5.94 -6.59 0.90
C ALA A 76 7.19 -7.07 0.13
N SER A 77 8.39 -6.78 0.64
CA SER A 77 9.63 -7.21 0.01
C SER A 77 9.81 -8.73 -0.03
N GLN A 78 9.29 -9.47 0.95
CA GLN A 78 9.31 -10.94 0.90
C GLN A 78 8.44 -11.48 -0.24
N GLN A 79 7.37 -10.77 -0.59
CA GLN A 79 6.51 -11.16 -1.71
C GLN A 79 7.24 -11.08 -3.06
N PHE A 80 8.25 -10.24 -3.20
CA PHE A 80 9.08 -10.19 -4.41
C PHE A 80 9.75 -11.52 -4.74
N ALA A 81 10.08 -12.32 -3.71
CA ALA A 81 10.60 -13.67 -3.83
C ALA A 81 9.48 -14.72 -3.85
N MET A 82 8.50 -14.57 -2.95
CA MET A 82 7.42 -15.55 -2.76
C MET A 82 6.54 -15.69 -4.00
N ILE A 83 6.25 -14.61 -4.70
CA ILE A 83 5.45 -14.61 -5.92
C ILE A 83 6.09 -15.47 -7.02
N PRO A 84 7.34 -15.23 -7.47
CA PRO A 84 7.93 -16.08 -8.48
C PRO A 84 8.13 -17.53 -8.01
N MET A 85 8.44 -17.77 -6.75
CA MET A 85 8.57 -19.13 -6.20
C MET A 85 7.28 -19.96 -6.36
N ASN A 86 6.11 -19.32 -6.22
CA ASN A 86 4.81 -19.99 -6.28
C ASN A 86 4.15 -19.93 -7.66
N LEU A 87 4.39 -18.91 -8.47
CA LEU A 87 3.62 -18.67 -9.69
C LEU A 87 4.42 -18.87 -10.98
N MET A 88 5.76 -18.80 -10.93
CA MET A 88 6.62 -18.77 -12.13
C MET A 88 6.92 -20.19 -12.68
N LYS A 89 5.87 -20.91 -13.07
CA LYS A 89 5.93 -22.32 -13.48
C LYS A 89 6.67 -22.53 -14.80
N ASN A 90 6.45 -21.65 -15.78
CA ASN A 90 7.17 -21.62 -17.06
C ASN A 90 8.51 -20.90 -16.95
N LYS A 91 8.85 -20.37 -15.76
CA LYS A 91 10.04 -19.56 -15.50
C LYS A 91 10.13 -18.29 -16.36
N VAL A 92 8.99 -17.71 -16.72
CA VAL A 92 8.87 -16.44 -17.44
C VAL A 92 7.83 -15.58 -16.78
N ALA A 93 8.14 -14.30 -16.55
CA ALA A 93 7.18 -13.32 -16.05
C ALA A 93 7.45 -11.94 -16.64
N ASP A 94 6.38 -11.17 -16.80
CA ASP A 94 6.40 -9.83 -17.35
C ASP A 94 6.19 -8.78 -16.25
N TYR A 95 7.00 -7.75 -16.26
CA TYR A 95 6.97 -6.67 -15.27
C TYR A 95 6.79 -5.31 -15.94
N ILE A 96 5.85 -4.52 -15.42
CA ILE A 96 5.70 -3.11 -15.78
C ILE A 96 6.37 -2.29 -14.68
N VAL A 97 7.49 -1.63 -15.03
CA VAL A 97 8.37 -0.97 -14.07
C VAL A 97 8.09 0.53 -14.03
N THR A 98 7.21 0.93 -13.10
CA THR A 98 6.79 2.32 -12.93
C THR A 98 7.35 2.97 -11.66
N GLY A 99 8.27 2.30 -11.00
CA GLY A 99 8.93 2.83 -9.80
C GLY A 99 9.96 1.87 -9.22
N GLN A 100 10.58 2.31 -8.13
CA GLN A 100 11.65 1.57 -7.46
C GLN A 100 11.19 0.21 -6.92
N TRP A 101 9.93 0.10 -6.46
CA TRP A 101 9.43 -1.15 -5.88
C TRP A 101 9.21 -2.20 -6.96
N ALA A 102 8.59 -1.85 -8.08
CA ALA A 102 8.49 -2.75 -9.24
C ALA A 102 9.88 -3.13 -9.80
N LYS A 103 10.83 -2.19 -9.81
CA LYS A 103 12.23 -2.47 -10.22
C LYS A 103 12.89 -3.51 -9.31
N LYS A 104 12.72 -3.38 -7.98
CA LYS A 104 13.23 -4.35 -7.01
C LYS A 104 12.54 -5.71 -7.12
N ALA A 105 11.22 -5.71 -7.33
CA ALA A 105 10.46 -6.93 -7.53
C ALA A 105 10.93 -7.69 -8.79
N ALA A 106 11.13 -6.99 -9.91
CA ALA A 106 11.67 -7.56 -11.14
C ALA A 106 13.08 -8.12 -10.95
N ALA A 107 13.94 -7.40 -10.25
CA ALA A 107 15.30 -7.86 -9.94
C ALA A 107 15.32 -9.10 -9.05
N GLU A 108 14.41 -9.20 -8.08
CA GLU A 108 14.26 -10.40 -7.26
C GLU A 108 13.75 -11.58 -8.07
N ALA A 109 12.70 -11.38 -8.87
CA ALA A 109 12.11 -12.42 -9.71
C ALA A 109 13.11 -12.99 -10.73
N SER A 110 14.05 -12.17 -11.22
CA SER A 110 15.09 -12.61 -12.19
C SER A 110 16.04 -13.67 -11.62
N LYS A 111 16.04 -13.90 -10.31
CA LYS A 111 16.80 -15.00 -9.68
C LYS A 111 16.13 -16.36 -9.90
N TYR A 112 14.86 -16.38 -10.26
CA TYR A 112 14.03 -17.57 -10.39
C TYR A 112 13.71 -17.95 -11.84
N GLY A 113 13.80 -16.99 -12.76
CA GLY A 113 13.52 -17.23 -14.18
C GLY A 113 13.75 -15.98 -15.04
N LYS A 114 13.26 -16.03 -16.27
CA LYS A 114 13.32 -14.91 -17.22
C LYS A 114 12.29 -13.84 -16.82
N VAL A 115 12.76 -12.62 -16.67
CA VAL A 115 11.91 -11.45 -16.43
C VAL A 115 11.99 -10.50 -17.61
N ASN A 116 10.85 -10.20 -18.23
CA ASN A 116 10.74 -9.19 -19.27
C ASN A 116 10.23 -7.89 -18.67
N LYS A 117 10.96 -6.79 -18.86
CA LYS A 117 10.46 -5.45 -18.57
C LYS A 117 9.69 -4.97 -19.80
N ILE A 118 8.36 -5.18 -19.81
CA ILE A 118 7.52 -4.92 -20.99
C ILE A 118 7.09 -3.47 -21.14
N ALA A 119 7.17 -2.68 -20.07
CA ALA A 119 7.02 -1.23 -20.08
C ALA A 119 7.75 -0.62 -18.89
N SER A 120 8.15 0.66 -19.03
CA SER A 120 8.80 1.41 -17.95
C SER A 120 8.62 2.91 -18.15
N SER A 121 8.59 3.67 -17.08
CA SER A 121 8.65 5.14 -17.06
C SER A 121 9.96 5.68 -16.45
N GLU A 122 11.00 4.85 -16.40
CA GLU A 122 12.31 5.21 -15.84
C GLU A 122 12.99 6.36 -16.61
N ASP A 123 12.69 6.52 -17.90
CA ASP A 123 13.17 7.59 -18.78
C ASP A 123 12.87 9.01 -18.28
N LYS A 124 11.75 9.18 -17.55
CA LYS A 124 11.35 10.45 -16.92
C LYS A 124 11.24 10.33 -15.39
N THR A 125 12.16 9.59 -14.78
CA THR A 125 12.23 9.39 -13.33
C THR A 125 10.86 8.95 -12.73
N PHE A 126 10.16 8.07 -13.46
CA PHE A 126 8.86 7.51 -13.04
C PHE A 126 7.76 8.55 -12.76
N SER A 127 7.77 9.68 -13.47
CA SER A 127 6.79 10.75 -13.29
C SER A 127 5.47 10.53 -14.01
N TYR A 128 5.31 9.41 -14.71
CA TYR A 128 4.10 9.05 -15.46
C TYR A 128 3.87 7.52 -15.46
N ILE A 129 2.69 7.10 -15.86
CA ILE A 129 2.35 5.70 -16.17
C ILE A 129 2.37 5.52 -17.68
N PRO A 130 3.11 4.53 -18.23
CA PRO A 130 3.10 4.24 -19.66
C PRO A 130 1.71 3.85 -20.15
N ASP A 131 1.46 4.01 -21.44
CA ASP A 131 0.29 3.39 -22.06
C ASP A 131 0.43 1.86 -22.00
N CYS A 132 -0.52 1.22 -21.31
CA CYS A 132 -0.54 -0.22 -21.07
C CYS A 132 -1.70 -0.92 -21.80
N SER A 133 -2.29 -0.28 -22.82
CA SER A 133 -3.41 -0.83 -23.60
C SER A 133 -2.99 -1.95 -24.54
N ASP A 134 -1.76 -1.90 -25.07
CA ASP A 134 -1.20 -2.93 -25.98
C ASP A 134 0.30 -3.15 -25.71
N LEU A 135 0.60 -4.00 -24.75
CA LEU A 135 1.97 -4.33 -24.34
C LEU A 135 2.45 -5.62 -25.02
N PRO A 136 3.78 -5.78 -25.21
CA PRO A 136 4.39 -7.00 -25.74
C PRO A 136 4.44 -8.10 -24.66
N VAL A 137 3.26 -8.54 -24.20
CA VAL A 137 3.13 -9.63 -23.22
C VAL A 137 3.66 -10.92 -23.84
N ASP A 138 4.58 -11.58 -23.11
CA ASP A 138 5.18 -12.85 -23.54
C ASP A 138 4.14 -13.99 -23.47
N GLU A 139 4.03 -14.80 -24.52
CA GLU A 139 3.08 -15.92 -24.58
C GLU A 139 3.34 -16.97 -23.49
N ASP A 140 4.59 -17.10 -23.05
CA ASP A 140 4.99 -18.03 -21.99
C ASP A 140 4.96 -17.40 -20.58
N ALA A 141 4.65 -16.09 -20.46
CA ALA A 141 4.61 -15.42 -19.16
C ALA A 141 3.56 -16.07 -18.25
N ASP A 142 3.97 -16.39 -17.03
CA ASP A 142 3.09 -16.92 -15.98
C ASP A 142 2.19 -15.84 -15.39
N TYR A 143 2.70 -14.60 -15.34
CA TYR A 143 1.97 -13.44 -14.83
C TYR A 143 2.54 -12.12 -15.35
N VAL A 144 1.73 -11.07 -15.24
CA VAL A 144 2.12 -9.67 -15.43
C VAL A 144 2.09 -8.98 -14.06
N TYR A 145 3.16 -8.29 -13.70
CA TYR A 145 3.31 -7.63 -12.39
C TYR A 145 3.25 -6.11 -12.52
N ILE A 146 2.52 -5.48 -11.58
CA ILE A 146 2.50 -4.03 -11.39
C ILE A 146 2.68 -3.64 -9.91
N CYS A 147 3.25 -2.47 -9.68
CA CYS A 147 3.07 -1.71 -8.44
C CYS A 147 2.02 -0.64 -8.72
N GLU A 148 0.81 -0.83 -8.23
CA GLU A 148 -0.36 -0.05 -8.68
C GLU A 148 -0.30 1.41 -8.28
N ASN A 149 0.28 1.70 -7.10
CA ASN A 149 0.55 3.06 -6.62
C ASN A 149 2.01 3.19 -6.20
N ASN A 150 2.73 4.09 -6.83
CA ASN A 150 4.16 4.28 -6.62
C ASN A 150 4.42 5.29 -5.50
N THR A 151 4.65 4.81 -4.30
CA THR A 151 4.81 5.59 -3.06
C THR A 151 5.89 6.68 -3.15
N ILE A 152 7.00 6.40 -3.84
CA ILE A 152 8.15 7.31 -3.96
C ILE A 152 7.86 8.41 -4.97
N TYR A 153 7.29 8.05 -6.12
CA TYR A 153 7.16 8.93 -7.27
C TYR A 153 5.79 9.57 -7.41
N GLY A 154 4.78 9.09 -6.68
CA GLY A 154 3.43 9.69 -6.63
C GLY A 154 2.56 9.37 -7.84
N THR A 155 2.88 8.35 -8.62
CA THR A 155 2.06 7.88 -9.75
C THR A 155 1.15 6.73 -9.35
N LYS A 156 -0.01 6.63 -10.01
CA LYS A 156 -0.95 5.52 -9.84
C LYS A 156 -1.55 5.10 -11.17
N PHE A 157 -1.66 3.79 -11.38
CA PHE A 157 -2.47 3.25 -12.47
C PHE A 157 -3.94 3.66 -12.30
N LYS A 158 -4.51 4.36 -13.27
CA LYS A 158 -5.93 4.70 -13.32
C LYS A 158 -6.73 3.61 -14.02
N GLU A 159 -6.09 2.94 -14.96
CA GLU A 159 -6.60 1.77 -15.67
C GLU A 159 -5.60 0.64 -15.54
N LEU A 160 -6.13 -0.59 -15.40
CA LEU A 160 -5.29 -1.79 -15.34
C LEU A 160 -4.69 -2.10 -16.72
N PRO A 161 -3.47 -2.66 -16.78
CA PRO A 161 -2.85 -3.02 -18.04
C PRO A 161 -3.63 -4.14 -18.74
N ASN A 162 -3.60 -4.11 -20.07
CA ASN A 162 -4.06 -5.23 -20.87
C ASN A 162 -3.02 -6.38 -20.80
N THR A 163 -3.31 -7.37 -19.97
CA THR A 163 -2.42 -8.52 -19.76
C THR A 163 -2.54 -9.61 -20.83
N LYS A 164 -3.39 -9.40 -21.86
CA LYS A 164 -3.69 -10.40 -22.90
C LYS A 164 -4.10 -11.76 -22.31
N GLY A 165 -4.86 -11.71 -21.20
CA GLY A 165 -5.36 -12.91 -20.51
C GLY A 165 -4.40 -13.54 -19.51
N LYS A 166 -3.20 -12.99 -19.32
CA LYS A 166 -2.28 -13.45 -18.28
C LYS A 166 -2.72 -12.99 -16.91
N THR A 167 -2.35 -13.73 -15.88
CA THR A 167 -2.62 -13.41 -14.48
C THR A 167 -2.01 -12.07 -14.11
N LEU A 168 -2.81 -11.15 -13.58
CA LEU A 168 -2.33 -9.88 -13.06
C LEU A 168 -1.94 -10.03 -11.57
N VAL A 169 -0.74 -9.61 -11.23
CA VAL A 169 -0.21 -9.54 -9.88
C VAL A 169 0.07 -8.08 -9.52
N ALA A 170 -0.50 -7.60 -8.42
CA ALA A 170 -0.40 -6.19 -8.04
C ALA A 170 0.08 -6.00 -6.60
N ASP A 171 1.13 -5.18 -6.44
CA ASP A 171 1.48 -4.54 -5.16
C ASP A 171 0.60 -3.30 -4.97
N VAL A 172 -0.28 -3.36 -3.99
CA VAL A 172 -1.18 -2.26 -3.64
C VAL A 172 -0.84 -1.60 -2.30
N SER A 173 0.35 -1.83 -1.76
CA SER A 173 0.74 -1.42 -0.40
C SER A 173 0.35 0.02 -0.07
N SER A 174 0.55 0.97 -0.97
CA SER A 174 0.28 2.39 -0.71
C SER A 174 -1.09 2.90 -1.18
N CYS A 175 -1.92 2.02 -1.76
CA CYS A 175 -3.31 2.34 -2.11
C CYS A 175 -4.32 1.30 -1.60
N PHE A 176 -3.89 0.36 -0.76
CA PHE A 176 -4.74 -0.70 -0.24
C PHE A 176 -5.94 -0.10 0.50
N LEU A 177 -7.17 -0.47 0.12
CA LEU A 177 -8.43 0.06 0.66
C LEU A 177 -8.59 1.60 0.55
N SER A 178 -7.94 2.23 -0.43
CA SER A 178 -8.15 3.64 -0.70
C SER A 178 -9.39 3.94 -1.57
N GLU A 179 -9.81 2.92 -2.31
CA GLU A 179 -10.97 2.92 -3.20
C GLU A 179 -11.44 1.49 -3.46
N LEU A 180 -12.63 1.35 -4.03
CA LEU A 180 -13.16 0.07 -4.45
C LEU A 180 -12.44 -0.38 -5.74
N VAL A 181 -12.06 -1.66 -5.79
CA VAL A 181 -11.47 -2.30 -6.96
C VAL A 181 -12.24 -3.59 -7.29
N ASP A 182 -12.26 -3.97 -8.55
CA ASP A 182 -12.78 -5.26 -8.97
C ASP A 182 -11.71 -6.35 -8.77
N VAL A 183 -11.80 -7.07 -7.66
CA VAL A 183 -10.85 -8.14 -7.29
C VAL A 183 -10.74 -9.21 -8.37
N THR A 184 -11.79 -9.45 -9.16
CA THR A 184 -11.81 -10.48 -10.20
C THR A 184 -10.86 -10.20 -11.37
N LYS A 185 -10.39 -8.97 -11.49
CA LYS A 185 -9.39 -8.57 -12.49
C LYS A 185 -7.96 -9.02 -12.14
N TYR A 186 -7.74 -9.47 -10.91
CA TYR A 186 -6.43 -9.85 -10.41
C TYR A 186 -6.37 -11.35 -10.10
N GLY A 187 -5.21 -11.94 -10.29
CA GLY A 187 -4.91 -13.25 -9.71
C GLY A 187 -4.36 -13.14 -8.30
N LEU A 188 -3.56 -12.11 -8.04
CA LEU A 188 -2.98 -11.84 -6.74
C LEU A 188 -2.89 -10.33 -6.48
N ILE A 189 -3.46 -9.90 -5.35
CA ILE A 189 -3.31 -8.56 -4.79
C ILE A 189 -2.58 -8.70 -3.47
N TYR A 190 -1.54 -7.92 -3.23
CA TYR A 190 -0.88 -7.92 -1.92
C TYR A 190 -0.42 -6.53 -1.50
N GLY A 191 -0.19 -6.37 -0.21
CA GLY A 191 0.35 -5.13 0.31
C GLY A 191 0.85 -5.24 1.75
N GLY A 192 1.91 -4.48 2.04
CA GLY A 192 2.33 -4.21 3.40
C GLY A 192 1.34 -3.23 4.05
N VAL A 193 0.75 -3.63 5.18
CA VAL A 193 -0.36 -2.87 5.79
C VAL A 193 0.07 -1.54 6.41
N GLN A 194 1.35 -1.34 6.71
CA GLN A 194 1.89 -0.19 7.45
C GLN A 194 1.72 1.16 6.75
N LYS A 195 1.27 1.17 5.51
CA LYS A 195 1.03 2.41 4.77
C LYS A 195 -0.38 2.92 4.99
N ASN A 196 -1.40 2.13 4.67
CA ASN A 196 -2.77 2.63 4.62
C ASN A 196 -3.76 1.91 5.54
N ILE A 197 -3.47 0.70 6.04
CA ILE A 197 -4.48 -0.15 6.66
C ILE A 197 -4.07 -0.84 7.96
N GLY A 198 -2.89 -0.55 8.50
CA GLY A 198 -2.46 -1.17 9.75
C GLY A 198 -1.06 -0.75 10.20
N PRO A 199 -0.49 -1.43 11.21
CA PRO A 199 0.88 -1.21 11.68
C PRO A 199 1.90 -2.01 10.86
N ALA A 200 3.19 -1.72 11.03
CA ALA A 200 4.26 -2.55 10.45
C ALA A 200 4.21 -3.99 10.98
N GLY A 201 4.55 -4.96 10.11
CA GLY A 201 4.73 -6.37 10.46
C GLY A 201 3.73 -7.33 9.80
N VAL A 202 2.66 -6.83 9.21
CA VAL A 202 1.66 -7.63 8.50
C VAL A 202 1.72 -7.35 7.00
N VAL A 203 1.61 -8.41 6.21
CA VAL A 203 1.29 -8.37 4.78
C VAL A 203 -0.03 -9.07 4.58
N ILE A 204 -0.91 -8.51 3.78
CA ILE A 204 -2.12 -9.18 3.33
C ILE A 204 -1.93 -9.55 1.87
N ALA A 205 -2.24 -10.81 1.54
CA ALA A 205 -2.31 -11.31 0.17
C ALA A 205 -3.70 -11.88 -0.10
N ILE A 206 -4.30 -11.43 -1.20
CA ILE A 206 -5.60 -11.89 -1.69
C ILE A 206 -5.30 -12.65 -2.99
N ILE A 207 -5.45 -13.96 -2.96
CA ILE A 207 -4.97 -14.84 -4.02
C ILE A 207 -6.12 -15.69 -4.55
N ARG A 208 -6.28 -15.73 -5.87
CA ARG A 208 -7.24 -16.61 -6.51
C ARG A 208 -6.85 -18.08 -6.26
N GLU A 209 -7.83 -18.88 -5.90
CA GLU A 209 -7.63 -20.22 -5.35
C GLU A 209 -6.90 -21.18 -6.31
N ASP A 210 -7.11 -21.03 -7.63
CA ASP A 210 -6.44 -21.84 -8.67
C ASP A 210 -4.92 -21.59 -8.73
N LEU A 211 -4.42 -20.49 -8.17
CA LEU A 211 -3.00 -20.16 -8.10
C LEU A 211 -2.31 -20.75 -6.85
N ILE A 212 -3.08 -21.30 -5.92
CA ILE A 212 -2.57 -21.87 -4.67
C ILE A 212 -2.42 -23.38 -4.86
N THR A 213 -1.25 -23.82 -5.24
CA THR A 213 -0.97 -25.23 -5.58
C THR A 213 0.29 -25.73 -4.88
N GLU A 214 0.49 -27.05 -4.91
CA GLU A 214 1.75 -27.70 -4.47
C GLU A 214 2.85 -27.61 -5.53
N ASP A 215 2.47 -27.29 -6.77
CA ASP A 215 3.41 -27.11 -7.89
C ASP A 215 4.08 -25.73 -7.79
N VAL A 216 5.14 -25.68 -7.01
CA VAL A 216 6.00 -24.51 -6.78
C VAL A 216 7.42 -24.79 -7.28
N LEU A 217 8.23 -23.74 -7.43
CA LEU A 217 9.62 -23.93 -7.85
C LEU A 217 10.38 -24.86 -6.88
N PRO A 218 11.22 -25.78 -7.40
CA PRO A 218 12.02 -26.67 -6.54
C PRO A 218 12.85 -25.90 -5.53
N GLY A 219 12.84 -26.37 -4.28
CA GLY A 219 13.56 -25.71 -3.18
C GLY A 219 12.82 -24.55 -2.51
N THR A 220 11.57 -24.28 -2.90
CA THR A 220 10.74 -23.28 -2.21
C THR A 220 10.53 -23.69 -0.75
N PRO A 221 10.93 -22.84 0.21
CA PRO A 221 10.74 -23.14 1.63
C PRO A 221 9.25 -23.23 2.00
N THR A 222 8.93 -24.09 2.97
CA THR A 222 7.55 -24.26 3.48
C THR A 222 6.90 -22.91 3.84
N MET A 223 7.62 -22.04 4.53
CA MET A 223 7.12 -20.72 4.96
C MET A 223 6.95 -19.73 3.81
N LEU A 224 7.48 -20.00 2.62
CA LEU A 224 7.33 -19.17 1.43
C LEU A 224 6.36 -19.81 0.40
N THR A 225 5.65 -20.85 0.78
CA THR A 225 4.63 -21.52 -0.04
C THR A 225 3.24 -21.02 0.35
N TYR A 226 2.49 -20.42 -0.59
CA TYR A 226 1.15 -19.88 -0.30
C TYR A 226 0.18 -20.95 0.22
N LYS A 227 0.26 -22.16 -0.32
CA LYS A 227 -0.58 -23.28 0.11
C LYS A 227 -0.40 -23.61 1.60
N THR A 228 0.80 -23.54 2.13
CA THR A 228 1.09 -23.75 3.57
C THR A 228 0.24 -22.81 4.44
N HIS A 229 0.16 -21.55 4.05
CA HIS A 229 -0.60 -20.52 4.79
C HIS A 229 -2.10 -20.64 4.53
N ALA A 230 -2.50 -20.94 3.29
CA ALA A 230 -3.91 -21.09 2.93
C ALA A 230 -4.56 -22.26 3.65
N ASP A 231 -3.92 -23.43 3.67
CA ASP A 231 -4.42 -24.64 4.33
C ASP A 231 -4.54 -24.48 5.85
N ALA A 232 -3.72 -23.60 6.43
CA ALA A 232 -3.70 -23.33 7.87
C ALA A 232 -4.46 -22.05 8.29
N GLY A 233 -5.19 -21.40 7.38
CA GLY A 233 -5.90 -20.14 7.68
C GLY A 233 -4.98 -19.06 8.24
N SER A 234 -3.76 -18.94 7.69
CA SER A 234 -2.68 -18.05 8.13
C SER A 234 -2.07 -18.39 9.51
N LEU A 235 -2.43 -19.52 10.11
CA LEU A 235 -2.00 -19.95 11.44
C LEU A 235 -1.07 -21.17 11.41
N TYR A 236 -0.30 -21.35 10.35
CA TYR A 236 0.70 -22.42 10.28
C TYR A 236 1.74 -22.26 11.40
N ASN A 237 2.21 -21.06 11.65
CA ASN A 237 3.00 -20.67 12.82
C ASN A 237 2.32 -19.49 13.53
N THR A 238 2.92 -19.02 14.63
CA THR A 238 2.42 -17.84 15.34
C THR A 238 2.43 -16.63 14.44
N PRO A 239 1.26 -16.02 14.15
CA PRO A 239 1.15 -14.86 13.27
C PRO A 239 1.50 -13.57 14.00
N PRO A 240 1.62 -12.42 13.30
CA PRO A 240 1.74 -11.10 13.91
C PRO A 240 0.40 -10.67 14.55
N ALA A 241 0.01 -11.35 15.64
CA ALA A 241 -1.34 -11.32 16.23
C ALA A 241 -1.85 -9.91 16.52
N TYR A 242 -1.03 -9.06 17.17
CA TYR A 242 -1.42 -7.68 17.48
C TYR A 242 -1.58 -6.82 16.23
N GLY A 243 -0.73 -7.02 15.22
CA GLY A 243 -0.87 -6.33 13.93
C GLY A 243 -2.17 -6.69 13.21
N ILE A 244 -2.56 -7.97 13.21
CA ILE A 244 -3.83 -8.44 12.63
C ILE A 244 -5.03 -7.84 13.39
N TYR A 245 -4.97 -7.78 14.72
CA TYR A 245 -5.99 -7.15 15.55
C TYR A 245 -6.17 -5.67 15.19
N ILE A 246 -5.07 -4.91 15.03
CA ILE A 246 -5.15 -3.49 14.61
C ILE A 246 -5.70 -3.37 13.19
N CYS A 247 -5.29 -4.22 12.25
CA CYS A 247 -5.89 -4.25 10.90
C CYS A 247 -7.40 -4.44 10.95
N GLY A 248 -7.89 -5.40 11.75
CA GLY A 248 -9.32 -5.64 11.94
C GLY A 248 -10.06 -4.40 12.47
N LYS A 249 -9.45 -3.65 13.39
CA LYS A 249 -10.02 -2.38 13.87
C LYS A 249 -10.06 -1.31 12.78
N VAL A 250 -9.03 -1.22 11.93
CA VAL A 250 -9.01 -0.32 10.77
C VAL A 250 -10.10 -0.71 9.77
N PHE A 251 -10.33 -1.99 9.52
CA PHE A 251 -11.40 -2.44 8.61
C PHE A 251 -12.78 -2.07 9.14
N LYS A 252 -13.03 -2.25 10.44
CA LYS A 252 -14.28 -1.80 11.09
C LYS A 252 -14.44 -0.29 11.01
N TRP A 253 -13.37 0.45 11.22
CA TRP A 253 -13.38 1.91 11.05
C TRP A 253 -13.77 2.29 9.62
N LEU A 254 -13.20 1.65 8.58
CA LEU A 254 -13.57 1.90 7.19
C LEU A 254 -15.04 1.61 6.90
N LYS A 255 -15.58 0.49 7.43
CA LYS A 255 -17.02 0.15 7.32
C LYS A 255 -17.88 1.22 7.98
N LYS A 256 -17.52 1.66 9.20
CA LYS A 256 -18.22 2.73 9.94
C LYS A 256 -18.20 4.06 9.20
N MET A 257 -17.12 4.36 8.48
CA MET A 257 -16.98 5.57 7.66
C MET A 257 -17.82 5.55 6.37
N GLY A 258 -18.48 4.46 6.05
CA GLY A 258 -19.32 4.30 4.87
C GLY A 258 -18.72 3.46 3.74
N GLY A 259 -17.63 2.74 4.02
CA GLY A 259 -16.97 1.85 3.06
C GLY A 259 -16.05 2.57 2.08
N LEU A 260 -15.62 1.85 1.04
CA LEU A 260 -14.56 2.31 0.15
C LEU A 260 -15.02 3.38 -0.86
N GLU A 261 -16.28 3.45 -1.20
CA GLU A 261 -16.83 4.51 -2.05
C GLU A 261 -16.72 5.87 -1.36
N VAL A 262 -17.19 5.95 -0.11
CA VAL A 262 -17.08 7.17 0.71
C VAL A 262 -15.63 7.51 1.00
N MET A 263 -14.77 6.51 1.24
CA MET A 263 -13.35 6.74 1.46
C MET A 263 -12.66 7.30 0.23
N LYS A 264 -13.00 6.82 -0.96
CA LYS A 264 -12.52 7.39 -2.23
C LYS A 264 -12.86 8.86 -2.36
N GLU A 265 -14.12 9.24 -2.13
CA GLU A 265 -14.56 10.64 -2.18
C GLU A 265 -13.77 11.53 -1.20
N ARG A 266 -13.52 11.03 0.01
CA ARG A 266 -12.69 11.73 1.01
C ARG A 266 -11.24 11.90 0.54
N ASN A 267 -10.66 10.86 -0.04
CA ASN A 267 -9.31 10.88 -0.58
C ASN A 267 -9.20 11.85 -1.77
N GLU A 268 -10.19 11.86 -2.66
CA GLU A 268 -10.26 12.79 -3.78
C GLU A 268 -10.32 14.25 -3.32
N LYS A 269 -11.14 14.55 -2.29
CA LYS A 269 -11.23 15.90 -1.71
C LYS A 269 -9.91 16.36 -1.12
N LYS A 270 -9.22 15.50 -0.35
CA LYS A 270 -7.90 15.80 0.22
C LYS A 270 -6.85 16.06 -0.85
N ALA A 271 -6.78 15.14 -1.83
CA ALA A 271 -5.81 15.24 -2.93
C ALA A 271 -6.08 16.49 -3.78
N LYS A 272 -7.34 16.76 -4.11
CA LYS A 272 -7.72 17.95 -4.87
C LYS A 272 -7.28 19.24 -4.20
N LEU A 273 -7.48 19.38 -2.89
CA LEU A 273 -7.06 20.56 -2.14
C LEU A 273 -5.55 20.83 -2.30
N LEU A 274 -4.73 19.80 -2.18
CA LEU A 274 -3.28 19.93 -2.29
C LEU A 274 -2.83 20.14 -3.74
N TYR A 275 -3.37 19.38 -4.69
CA TYR A 275 -3.00 19.51 -6.11
C TYR A 275 -3.47 20.85 -6.72
N ASP A 276 -4.65 21.33 -6.37
CA ASP A 276 -5.14 22.64 -6.84
C ASP A 276 -4.19 23.78 -6.41
N TYR A 277 -3.68 23.69 -5.17
CA TYR A 277 -2.69 24.64 -4.70
C TYR A 277 -1.35 24.49 -5.45
N LEU A 278 -0.83 23.28 -5.58
CA LEU A 278 0.43 23.02 -6.32
C LEU A 278 0.37 23.48 -7.77
N ASP A 279 -0.79 23.36 -8.42
CA ASP A 279 -0.97 23.78 -9.81
C ASP A 279 -0.99 25.32 -10.00
N GLN A 280 -1.23 26.07 -8.93
CA GLN A 280 -1.28 27.53 -8.93
C GLN A 280 -0.06 28.18 -8.28
N SER A 281 0.68 27.43 -7.44
CA SER A 281 1.83 27.95 -6.72
C SER A 281 2.94 28.44 -7.66
N LYS A 282 3.56 29.54 -7.29
CA LYS A 282 4.73 30.09 -7.98
C LYS A 282 6.02 29.42 -7.49
N LEU A 283 6.03 28.96 -6.26
CA LEU A 283 7.18 28.36 -5.60
C LEU A 283 7.17 26.83 -5.72
N PHE A 284 6.07 26.18 -5.33
CA PHE A 284 5.98 24.72 -5.29
C PHE A 284 5.53 24.12 -6.63
N LYS A 285 6.14 23.00 -7.01
CA LYS A 285 5.83 22.27 -8.24
C LYS A 285 5.61 20.79 -7.94
N GLY A 286 4.48 20.24 -8.38
CA GLY A 286 4.28 18.79 -8.42
C GLY A 286 5.19 18.13 -9.44
N THR A 287 5.66 16.91 -9.14
CA THR A 287 6.62 16.17 -9.99
C THR A 287 5.97 15.15 -10.93
N VAL A 288 4.64 14.99 -10.88
CA VAL A 288 3.88 13.94 -11.56
C VAL A 288 3.00 14.52 -12.66
N GLU A 289 2.93 13.85 -13.80
CA GLU A 289 1.95 14.17 -14.86
C GLU A 289 0.52 14.11 -14.30
N LYS A 290 -0.28 15.12 -14.58
CA LYS A 290 -1.61 15.33 -13.95
C LYS A 290 -2.53 14.12 -14.03
N LYS A 291 -2.53 13.43 -15.18
CA LYS A 291 -3.38 12.26 -15.42
C LYS A 291 -3.04 11.06 -14.52
N ASP A 292 -1.78 10.97 -14.08
CA ASP A 292 -1.22 9.81 -13.36
C ASP A 292 -1.02 10.05 -11.86
N ARG A 293 -1.48 11.20 -11.34
CA ARG A 293 -1.30 11.59 -9.93
C ARG A 293 -1.97 10.63 -8.96
N SER A 294 -1.20 10.23 -7.94
CA SER A 294 -1.70 9.46 -6.80
C SER A 294 -2.59 10.29 -5.88
N LEU A 295 -3.63 9.67 -5.32
CA LEU A 295 -4.43 10.27 -4.24
C LEU A 295 -3.79 10.06 -2.86
N MET A 296 -2.75 9.20 -2.77
CA MET A 296 -2.13 8.78 -1.50
C MET A 296 -0.78 9.45 -1.25
N ASN A 297 0.04 9.62 -2.27
CA ASN A 297 1.42 10.11 -2.13
C ASN A 297 1.63 11.27 -3.10
N VAL A 298 1.89 12.45 -2.57
CA VAL A 298 2.02 13.69 -3.34
C VAL A 298 3.43 14.25 -3.18
N PRO A 299 4.36 13.95 -4.13
CA PRO A 299 5.69 14.56 -4.15
C PRO A 299 5.64 15.96 -4.78
N PHE A 300 6.43 16.87 -4.23
CA PHE A 300 6.59 18.22 -4.75
C PHE A 300 7.94 18.82 -4.37
N VAL A 301 8.38 19.83 -5.11
CA VAL A 301 9.68 20.50 -4.96
C VAL A 301 9.51 22.01 -5.05
N THR A 302 10.49 22.77 -4.54
CA THR A 302 10.62 24.21 -4.81
C THR A 302 11.57 24.51 -5.95
N GLY A 303 12.40 23.54 -6.37
CA GLY A 303 13.50 23.74 -7.31
C GLY A 303 14.80 24.24 -6.67
N SER A 304 14.83 24.35 -5.34
CA SER A 304 16.00 24.72 -4.54
C SER A 304 16.13 23.78 -3.35
N ASP A 305 17.21 23.04 -3.28
CA ASP A 305 17.49 22.11 -2.17
C ASP A 305 17.53 22.83 -0.81
N GLU A 306 17.98 24.10 -0.79
CA GLU A 306 18.01 24.94 0.41
C GLU A 306 16.59 25.28 0.90
N LEU A 307 15.71 25.68 -0.04
CA LEU A 307 14.32 25.99 0.29
C LEU A 307 13.54 24.73 0.68
N ASP A 308 13.78 23.60 0.01
CA ASP A 308 13.19 22.30 0.36
C ASP A 308 13.57 21.91 1.79
N ALA A 309 14.86 22.03 2.17
CA ALA A 309 15.32 21.73 3.51
C ALA A 309 14.75 22.69 4.55
N LYS A 310 14.69 24.00 4.25
CA LYS A 310 14.05 25.02 5.10
C LYS A 310 12.58 24.70 5.34
N PHE A 311 11.84 24.41 4.26
CA PHE A 311 10.43 24.04 4.36
C PHE A 311 10.19 22.85 5.28
N VAL A 312 10.95 21.76 5.10
CA VAL A 312 10.81 20.54 5.93
C VAL A 312 11.06 20.85 7.40
N LYS A 313 12.07 21.66 7.71
CA LYS A 313 12.39 22.06 9.08
C LYS A 313 11.27 22.88 9.72
N GLU A 314 10.83 23.94 9.05
CA GLU A 314 9.80 24.85 9.58
C GLU A 314 8.41 24.16 9.65
N ALA A 315 8.09 23.30 8.69
CA ALA A 315 6.87 22.49 8.72
C ALA A 315 6.83 21.58 9.95
N LYS A 316 7.96 20.93 10.27
CA LYS A 316 8.09 20.12 11.48
C LYS A 316 7.85 20.92 12.75
N GLU A 317 8.40 22.13 12.86
CA GLU A 317 8.18 23.05 13.98
C GLU A 317 6.70 23.47 14.10
N ALA A 318 5.98 23.50 12.96
CA ALA A 318 4.54 23.75 12.91
C ALA A 318 3.67 22.50 13.18
N GLY A 319 4.27 21.34 13.48
CA GLY A 319 3.55 20.10 13.75
C GLY A 319 3.12 19.32 12.49
N LEU A 320 3.76 19.60 11.35
CA LEU A 320 3.59 18.90 10.08
C LEU A 320 4.80 17.98 9.88
N GLU A 321 4.70 16.73 10.33
CA GLU A 321 5.83 15.80 10.44
C GLU A 321 6.04 14.97 9.17
N ASN A 322 7.30 14.61 8.92
CA ASN A 322 7.72 13.63 7.91
C ASN A 322 7.45 14.02 6.45
N LEU A 323 7.56 15.30 6.12
CA LEU A 323 7.37 15.82 4.76
C LEU A 323 8.59 15.68 3.86
N LYS A 324 9.77 15.31 4.37
CA LYS A 324 10.97 15.14 3.53
C LYS A 324 10.73 14.09 2.45
N GLY A 325 11.01 14.44 1.19
CA GLY A 325 10.90 13.56 0.05
C GLY A 325 11.93 12.43 0.06
N HIS A 326 11.71 11.43 -0.80
CA HIS A 326 12.67 10.34 -0.98
C HIS A 326 13.92 10.85 -1.72
N ARG A 327 15.09 10.35 -1.35
CA ARG A 327 16.41 10.78 -1.90
C ARG A 327 16.49 10.76 -3.44
N THR A 328 15.72 9.91 -4.10
CA THR A 328 15.72 9.77 -5.57
C THR A 328 14.89 10.83 -6.29
N VAL A 329 13.97 11.50 -5.59
CA VAL A 329 13.13 12.58 -6.11
C VAL A 329 13.56 13.93 -5.56
N GLY A 330 14.03 13.94 -4.30
CA GLY A 330 14.31 15.17 -3.57
C GLY A 330 13.04 15.81 -3.02
N GLY A 331 13.14 17.07 -2.65
CA GLY A 331 12.02 17.88 -2.22
C GLY A 331 11.23 17.34 -1.05
N MET A 332 9.93 17.42 -1.17
CA MET A 332 8.94 17.01 -0.17
C MET A 332 8.02 15.92 -0.72
N ARG A 333 7.41 15.18 0.20
CA ARG A 333 6.32 14.26 -0.11
C ARG A 333 5.30 14.27 1.03
N ALA A 334 4.06 14.60 0.69
CA ALA A 334 2.92 14.45 1.59
C ALA A 334 2.22 13.12 1.31
N SER A 335 2.28 12.18 2.26
CA SER A 335 1.48 10.96 2.22
C SER A 335 0.20 11.21 2.99
N ILE A 336 -0.92 11.28 2.25
CA ILE A 336 -2.24 11.70 2.74
C ILE A 336 -3.22 10.54 2.76
N TYR A 337 -2.77 9.40 3.25
CA TYR A 337 -3.52 8.14 3.35
C TYR A 337 -4.92 8.29 3.95
N ASN A 338 -5.69 7.20 3.95
CA ASN A 338 -7.07 7.19 4.45
C ASN A 338 -7.24 7.87 5.82
N ALA A 339 -6.31 7.60 6.75
CA ALA A 339 -6.39 8.10 8.12
C ALA A 339 -5.93 9.56 8.30
N MET A 340 -5.31 10.18 7.28
CA MET A 340 -5.01 11.61 7.33
C MET A 340 -6.31 12.41 7.30
N PRO A 341 -6.63 13.19 8.34
CA PRO A 341 -7.84 14.01 8.32
C PRO A 341 -7.74 15.13 7.28
N TYR A 342 -8.87 15.60 6.80
CA TYR A 342 -8.94 16.72 5.83
C TYR A 342 -8.24 17.97 6.38
N GLU A 343 -8.44 18.27 7.66
CA GLU A 343 -7.82 19.38 8.39
C GLU A 343 -6.28 19.32 8.40
N GLY A 344 -5.70 18.12 8.32
CA GLY A 344 -4.26 17.93 8.19
C GLY A 344 -3.74 18.44 6.85
N VAL A 345 -4.48 18.17 5.77
CA VAL A 345 -4.14 18.68 4.44
C VAL A 345 -4.41 20.18 4.33
N GLU A 346 -5.49 20.70 4.96
CA GLU A 346 -5.74 22.14 5.07
C GLU A 346 -4.59 22.86 5.79
N ALA A 347 -4.13 22.30 6.90
CA ALA A 347 -3.00 22.85 7.66
C ALA A 347 -1.72 22.89 6.81
N LEU A 348 -1.46 21.82 6.03
CA LEU A 348 -0.32 21.78 5.13
C LEU A 348 -0.42 22.87 4.05
N VAL A 349 -1.56 22.99 3.37
CA VAL A 349 -1.75 24.00 2.32
C VAL A 349 -1.67 25.41 2.88
N ALA A 350 -2.23 25.66 4.06
CA ALA A 350 -2.11 26.97 4.73
C ALA A 350 -0.64 27.31 5.06
N PHE A 351 0.11 26.33 5.57
CA PHE A 351 1.53 26.48 5.82
C PHE A 351 2.33 26.74 4.53
N MET A 352 2.04 26.00 3.46
CA MET A 352 2.68 26.19 2.16
C MET A 352 2.46 27.62 1.61
N LYS A 353 1.23 28.12 1.69
CA LYS A 353 0.90 29.52 1.26
C LYS A 353 1.73 30.54 2.02
N LYS A 354 1.76 30.43 3.35
CA LYS A 354 2.57 31.32 4.20
C LYS A 354 4.06 31.24 3.83
N PHE A 355 4.59 30.03 3.69
CA PHE A 355 5.99 29.82 3.32
C PHE A 355 6.31 30.41 1.94
N GLU A 356 5.41 30.27 0.96
CA GLU A 356 5.55 30.87 -0.37
C GLU A 356 5.61 32.40 -0.30
N GLU A 357 4.71 33.04 0.47
CA GLU A 357 4.69 34.50 0.67
C GLU A 357 5.98 35.03 1.31
N GLU A 358 6.59 34.27 2.22
CA GLU A 358 7.81 34.64 2.94
C GLU A 358 9.11 34.37 2.14
N ASN A 359 9.06 33.60 1.04
CA ASN A 359 10.25 33.14 0.30
C ASN A 359 10.20 33.41 -1.21
N LEU A 360 9.23 34.20 -1.68
CA LEU A 360 9.19 34.81 -3.02
C LEU A 360 9.68 36.25 -2.92
#